data_ad4b318d8fe22463e52b3cbcae497eee
#
_entry.id   ad4b318d8fe22463e52b3cbcae497eee
#
_cell.length_a   1.000
_cell.length_b   1.000
_cell.length_c   1.000
_cell.angle_alpha   90.00
_cell.angle_beta   90.00
_cell.angle_gamma   90.00
#
_symmetry.space_group_name_H-M   'P 1'
#
loop_
_entity.id
_entity.type
_entity.pdbx_description
1 polymer ?
#
loop_
_entity_poly.entity_id
_entity_poly.type
_entity_poly.pdbx_seq_one_letter_code
_entity_poly.pdbx_strand_id
1 'polypeptide(L)'
;MARIFTIEFSFDNELHHAIIAVRETPFHTEYKITLQSPQLNELLLSDKIVSPQPQTYLFANVSSNEYNQLMKQVLGAVSDYLHSFQH
;
A
#
# COMPACT_ATOMS: atom_id res chain seq x y z
N MET A 1 -8.72 5.40 15.99
CA MET A 1 -9.13 6.43 15.02
C MET A 1 -8.51 6.12 13.65
N ALA A 2 -9.34 6.02 12.63
CA ALA A 2 -8.84 5.72 11.29
C ALA A 2 -8.26 6.98 10.64
N ARG A 3 -7.12 6.83 9.97
CA ARG A 3 -6.52 7.88 9.17
C ARG A 3 -6.59 7.48 7.71
N ILE A 4 -6.69 8.47 6.84
CA ILE A 4 -6.76 8.23 5.40
C ILE A 4 -5.76 9.17 4.73
N PHE A 5 -4.99 8.65 3.78
CA PHE A 5 -4.12 9.47 2.94
C PHE A 5 -4.17 8.94 1.51
N THR A 6 -3.70 9.76 0.59
CA THR A 6 -3.67 9.41 -0.83
C THR A 6 -2.22 9.34 -1.30
N ILE A 7 -1.91 8.34 -2.11
CA ILE A 7 -0.60 8.21 -2.73
C ILE A 7 -0.74 8.33 -4.25
N GLU A 8 0.36 8.70 -4.89
CA GLU A 8 0.49 8.68 -6.34
C GLU A 8 1.58 7.69 -6.71
N PHE A 9 1.36 6.96 -7.80
CA PHE A 9 2.36 6.02 -8.30
C PHE A 9 2.21 5.90 -9.81
N SER A 10 3.29 5.47 -10.47
CA SER A 10 3.29 5.25 -11.91
C SER A 10 3.14 3.76 -12.18
N PHE A 11 2.26 3.43 -13.13
CA PHE A 11 2.10 2.06 -13.60
C PHE A 11 1.70 2.10 -15.06
N ASP A 12 2.39 1.32 -15.89
CA ASP A 12 2.11 1.21 -17.33
C ASP A 12 2.12 2.59 -18.02
N ASN A 13 3.12 3.41 -17.66
CA ASN A 13 3.35 4.76 -18.20
C ASN A 13 2.22 5.74 -17.88
N GLU A 14 1.38 5.45 -16.88
CA GLU A 14 0.31 6.34 -16.44
C GLU A 14 0.45 6.62 -14.96
N LEU A 15 0.03 7.83 -14.56
CA LEU A 15 -0.01 8.22 -13.16
C LEU A 15 -1.35 7.81 -12.55
N HIS A 16 -1.27 7.13 -11.43
CA HIS A 16 -2.45 6.65 -10.73
C HIS A 16 -2.46 7.13 -9.29
N HIS A 17 -3.63 7.12 -8.69
CA HIS A 17 -3.83 7.50 -7.29
C HIS A 17 -4.49 6.35 -6.54
N ALA A 18 -4.15 6.22 -5.28
CA ALA A 18 -4.78 5.25 -4.39
C ALA A 18 -5.11 5.90 -3.07
N ILE A 19 -6.23 5.50 -2.49
CA ILE A 19 -6.63 5.92 -1.14
C ILE A 19 -6.18 4.83 -0.17
N ILE A 20 -5.48 5.25 0.88
CA ILE A 20 -4.94 4.34 1.89
C ILE A 20 -5.64 4.63 3.21
N ALA A 21 -6.35 3.65 3.74
CA ALA A 21 -6.97 3.73 5.05
C ALA A 21 -6.09 3.04 6.08
N VAL A 22 -5.73 3.76 7.14
CA VAL A 22 -4.81 3.27 8.16
C VAL A 22 -5.61 2.76 9.35
N ARG A 23 -5.31 1.56 9.81
CA ARG A 23 -5.90 0.98 11.01
C ARG A 23 -4.79 0.45 11.89
N GLU A 24 -4.77 0.91 13.14
CA GLU A 24 -3.79 0.43 14.12
C GLU A 24 -4.41 -0.67 14.97
N THR A 25 -3.68 -1.77 15.12
CA THR A 25 -4.04 -2.87 16.01
C THR A 25 -2.97 -3.01 17.08
N PRO A 26 -3.23 -3.75 18.18
CA PRO A 26 -2.20 -3.97 19.20
C PRO A 26 -0.94 -4.67 18.68
N PHE A 27 -1.03 -5.34 17.52
CA PHE A 27 0.08 -6.15 17.02
C PHE A 27 0.81 -5.54 15.84
N HIS A 28 0.12 -4.69 15.05
CA HIS A 28 0.70 -4.11 13.84
C HIS A 28 -0.19 -2.98 13.34
N THR A 29 0.30 -2.28 12.31
CA THR A 29 -0.50 -1.27 11.61
C THR A 29 -0.90 -1.85 10.25
N GLU A 30 -2.16 -1.65 9.86
CA GLU A 30 -2.69 -2.10 8.58
C GLU A 30 -2.99 -0.90 7.69
N TYR A 31 -2.69 -1.05 6.40
CA TYR A 31 -2.95 -0.05 5.38
C TYR A 31 -3.81 -0.68 4.29
N LYS A 32 -5.09 -0.33 4.25
CA LYS A 32 -5.98 -0.85 3.22
C LYS A 32 -5.92 0.04 2.00
N ILE A 33 -5.70 -0.57 0.84
CA ILE A 33 -5.50 0.12 -0.44
C ILE A 33 -6.78 0.08 -1.25
N THR A 34 -7.22 1.24 -1.73
CA THR A 34 -8.33 1.34 -2.68
C THR A 34 -7.84 2.12 -3.89
N LEU A 35 -7.78 1.45 -5.03
CA LEU A 35 -7.40 2.07 -6.29
C LEU A 35 -8.64 2.62 -6.97
N GLN A 36 -8.48 3.73 -7.67
CA GLN A 36 -9.61 4.37 -8.37
C GLN A 36 -10.05 3.57 -9.59
N SER A 37 -9.13 2.78 -10.17
CA SER A 37 -9.45 1.95 -11.33
C SER A 37 -9.86 0.55 -10.88
N PRO A 38 -11.09 0.09 -11.19
CA PRO A 38 -11.48 -1.29 -10.85
C PRO A 38 -10.58 -2.34 -11.50
N GLN A 39 -10.06 -2.05 -12.69
CA GLN A 39 -9.17 -2.98 -13.38
C GLN A 39 -7.87 -3.18 -12.61
N LEU A 40 -7.32 -2.10 -12.05
CA LEU A 40 -6.09 -2.20 -11.27
C LEU A 40 -6.34 -2.89 -9.93
N ASN A 41 -7.51 -2.70 -9.32
CA ASN A 41 -7.85 -3.41 -8.08
C ASN A 41 -7.83 -4.92 -8.29
N GLU A 42 -8.22 -5.40 -9.46
CA GLU A 42 -8.20 -6.83 -9.76
C GLU A 42 -6.77 -7.36 -9.88
N LEU A 43 -5.82 -6.51 -10.24
CA LEU A 43 -4.42 -6.92 -10.33
C LEU A 43 -3.73 -7.00 -8.99
N LEU A 44 -4.29 -6.37 -7.96
CA LEU A 44 -3.74 -6.48 -6.62
C LEU A 44 -4.15 -7.83 -6.03
N LEU A 45 -3.15 -8.68 -5.77
CA LEU A 45 -3.41 -9.96 -5.12
C LEU A 45 -3.79 -9.79 -3.66
N SER A 46 -3.45 -8.64 -3.08
CA SER A 46 -3.87 -8.27 -1.74
C SER A 46 -4.07 -6.76 -1.70
N ASP A 47 -5.15 -6.31 -1.09
CA ASP A 47 -5.43 -4.88 -0.94
C ASP A 47 -5.01 -4.34 0.43
N LYS A 48 -4.23 -5.10 1.17
CA LYS A 48 -3.83 -4.73 2.53
C LYS A 48 -2.32 -4.88 2.69
N ILE A 49 -1.69 -3.81 3.20
CA ILE A 49 -0.30 -3.84 3.61
C ILE A 49 -0.29 -3.84 5.13
N VAL A 50 0.59 -4.66 5.72
CA VAL A 50 0.77 -4.70 7.17
C VAL A 50 2.18 -4.27 7.52
N SER A 51 2.33 -3.59 8.66
CA SER A 51 3.62 -3.16 9.18
C SER A 51 3.79 -3.74 10.59
N PRO A 52 4.43 -4.93 10.70
CA PRO A 52 4.64 -5.54 12.00
C PRO A 52 5.74 -4.85 12.81
N GLN A 53 6.64 -4.14 12.13
CA GLN A 53 7.74 -3.41 12.75
C GLN A 53 7.89 -2.07 12.02
N PRO A 54 8.45 -1.05 12.68
CA PRO A 54 8.71 0.22 12.01
C PRO A 54 9.55 0.02 10.75
N GLN A 55 9.15 0.70 9.66
CA GLN A 55 9.84 0.69 8.38
C GLN A 55 9.80 -0.66 7.64
N THR A 56 8.99 -1.60 8.10
CA THR A 56 8.77 -2.88 7.43
C THR A 56 7.33 -2.93 6.93
N TYR A 57 7.16 -3.08 5.61
CA TYR A 57 5.83 -3.06 4.97
C TYR A 57 5.70 -4.28 4.06
N LEU A 58 4.66 -5.08 4.30
CA LEU A 58 4.43 -6.32 3.56
C LEU A 58 2.96 -6.41 3.17
N PHE A 59 2.69 -6.95 1.99
CA PHE A 59 1.31 -7.28 1.64
C PHE A 59 0.83 -8.48 2.46
N ALA A 60 -0.40 -8.38 2.96
CA ALA A 60 -1.00 -9.46 3.74
C ALA A 60 -1.35 -10.64 2.84
N ASN A 61 -1.09 -11.84 3.32
CA ASN A 61 -1.49 -13.10 2.68
C ASN A 61 -0.83 -13.36 1.32
N VAL A 62 0.25 -12.65 0.99
CA VAL A 62 0.98 -12.83 -0.27
C VAL A 62 2.47 -12.84 0.03
N SER A 63 3.17 -13.82 -0.52
CA SER A 63 4.63 -13.90 -0.38
C SER A 63 5.30 -12.84 -1.23
N SER A 64 6.46 -12.33 -0.78
CA SER A 64 7.15 -11.25 -1.49
C SER A 64 7.54 -11.63 -2.92
N ASN A 65 7.80 -12.89 -3.17
CA ASN A 65 8.13 -13.36 -4.53
C ASN A 65 6.91 -13.41 -5.45
N GLU A 66 5.69 -13.23 -4.92
CA GLU A 66 4.47 -13.21 -5.71
C GLU A 66 4.03 -11.78 -6.06
N TYR A 67 4.75 -10.77 -5.57
CA TYR A 67 4.41 -9.37 -5.84
C TYR A 67 4.59 -9.07 -7.33
N ASN A 68 3.51 -8.57 -7.97
CA ASN A 68 3.62 -8.12 -9.35
C ASN A 68 4.11 -6.67 -9.39
N GLN A 69 4.28 -6.14 -10.61
CA GLN A 69 4.81 -4.79 -10.80
C GLN A 69 3.93 -3.74 -10.14
N LEU A 70 2.61 -3.88 -10.24
CA LEU A 70 1.68 -2.94 -9.62
C LEU A 70 1.84 -2.92 -8.11
N MET A 71 1.92 -4.11 -7.48
CA MET A 71 2.09 -4.21 -6.03
C MET A 71 3.39 -3.56 -5.57
N LYS A 72 4.46 -3.74 -6.33
CA LYS A 72 5.76 -3.13 -5.99
C LYS A 72 5.69 -1.61 -6.08
N GLN A 73 5.01 -1.07 -7.07
CA GLN A 73 4.85 0.39 -7.20
C GLN A 73 4.01 0.95 -6.06
N VAL A 74 2.91 0.29 -5.71
CA VAL A 74 2.05 0.73 -4.61
C VAL A 74 2.81 0.66 -3.28
N LEU A 75 3.51 -0.45 -3.04
CA LEU A 75 4.27 -0.62 -1.80
C LEU A 75 5.35 0.45 -1.66
N GLY A 76 6.07 0.73 -2.75
CA GLY A 76 7.09 1.77 -2.76
C GLY A 76 6.51 3.15 -2.48
N ALA A 77 5.35 3.47 -3.08
CA ALA A 77 4.70 4.76 -2.88
C ALA A 77 4.22 4.93 -1.44
N VAL A 78 3.66 3.88 -0.84
CA VAL A 78 3.24 3.90 0.56
C VAL A 78 4.43 4.10 1.47
N SER A 79 5.51 3.36 1.23
CA SER A 79 6.73 3.46 2.02
C SER A 79 7.32 4.86 1.94
N ASP A 80 7.39 5.43 0.74
CA ASP A 80 7.93 6.78 0.54
C ASP A 80 7.08 7.83 1.26
N TYR A 81 5.76 7.70 1.17
CA TYR A 81 4.85 8.62 1.85
C TYR A 81 5.09 8.60 3.35
N LEU A 82 5.16 7.39 3.93
CA LEU A 82 5.33 7.24 5.38
C LEU A 82 6.71 7.73 5.83
N HIS A 83 7.74 7.54 5.01
CA HIS A 83 9.07 8.06 5.31
C HIS A 83 9.09 9.59 5.37
N SER A 84 8.32 10.25 4.51
CA SER A 84 8.26 11.71 4.47
C SER A 84 7.68 12.31 5.74
N PHE A 85 6.89 11.55 6.48
CA PHE A 85 6.22 12.02 7.69
C PHE A 85 6.95 11.66 8.98
N GLN A 86 8.03 10.88 8.90
CA GLN A 86 8.73 10.39 10.09
C GLN A 86 10.03 11.13 10.38
N HIS A 87 10.07 12.38 10.06
CA HIS A 87 11.23 13.22 10.39
C HIS A 87 11.16 13.76 11.79
#